data_a7012a3486909a50c3b90ed41f9a8add
#
_entry.id   a7012a3486909a50c3b90ed41f9a8add
#
_cell.length_a   1.000
_cell.length_b   1.000
_cell.length_c   1.000
_cell.angle_alpha   90.00
_cell.angle_beta   90.00
_cell.angle_gamma   90.00
#
_symmetry.space_group_name_H-M   'P 1'
#
loop_
_entity.id
_entity.type
_entity.pdbx_description
1 polymer ?
#
loop_
_entity_poly.entity_id
_entity_poly.type
_entity_poly.pdbx_seq_one_letter_code
_entity_poly.pdbx_strand_id
1 'polypeptide(L)'
;MKPLIHIYGASGSGTSTLGRYLAEQFQYAFLDSDDYFWLPTDPKFTTKRPIEQRVPLIRQDIAAAKNGAVLSGSLVGWGDALIPDFTLAVRVVTDTPTRLARIKQREYARFGARILPGGDMYDHHQAFLQWASGYDDGGLDTRSAVLHNEWQKQLACPILTVDGTAPLAETAARVEELLCSAN
;
A
#
# COMPACT_ATOMS: atom_id res chain seq x y z
N MET A 1 -8.51 -19.40 10.68
CA MET A 1 -8.73 -18.54 9.49
C MET A 1 -7.37 -18.31 8.83
N LYS A 2 -7.27 -18.24 7.47
CA LYS A 2 -5.98 -17.92 6.83
C LYS A 2 -5.60 -16.48 7.15
N PRO A 3 -4.31 -16.20 7.49
CA PRO A 3 -3.90 -14.83 7.77
C PRO A 3 -4.09 -13.90 6.57
N LEU A 4 -4.61 -12.70 6.83
CA LEU A 4 -4.65 -11.59 5.88
C LEU A 4 -3.99 -10.37 6.53
N ILE A 5 -2.78 -10.06 6.08
CA ILE A 5 -2.00 -8.93 6.57
C ILE A 5 -2.25 -7.73 5.67
N HIS A 6 -2.73 -6.62 6.22
CA HIS A 6 -2.87 -5.37 5.49
C HIS A 6 -1.70 -4.43 5.78
N ILE A 7 -0.99 -3.96 4.74
CA ILE A 7 0.13 -3.02 4.87
C ILE A 7 -0.24 -1.70 4.22
N TYR A 8 -0.26 -0.62 4.98
CA TYR A 8 -0.65 0.70 4.49
C TYR A 8 0.31 1.80 4.94
N GLY A 9 0.24 2.93 4.26
CA GLY A 9 1.07 4.11 4.52
C GLY A 9 1.02 5.10 3.37
N ALA A 10 1.88 6.10 3.44
CA ALA A 10 2.05 7.08 2.37
C ALA A 10 2.65 6.46 1.11
N SER A 11 2.43 7.08 -0.05
CA SER A 11 3.18 6.73 -1.26
C SER A 11 4.67 6.89 -1.03
N GLY A 12 5.46 5.90 -1.45
CA GLY A 12 6.92 5.88 -1.26
C GLY A 12 7.39 5.42 0.13
N SER A 13 6.48 5.11 1.07
CA SER A 13 6.87 4.66 2.42
C SER A 13 7.51 3.26 2.45
N GLY A 14 7.31 2.43 1.42
CA GLY A 14 7.89 1.09 1.35
C GLY A 14 6.87 -0.04 1.56
N THR A 15 5.57 0.26 1.56
CA THR A 15 4.49 -0.73 1.75
C THR A 15 4.61 -1.94 0.82
N SER A 16 4.77 -1.73 -0.49
CA SER A 16 4.88 -2.83 -1.45
C SER A 16 6.20 -3.61 -1.32
N THR A 17 7.30 -2.95 -0.91
CA THR A 17 8.58 -3.62 -0.65
C THR A 17 8.48 -4.55 0.55
N LEU A 18 7.95 -4.04 1.67
CA LEU A 18 7.69 -4.83 2.86
C LEU A 18 6.70 -5.96 2.57
N GLY A 19 5.62 -5.65 1.83
CA GLY A 19 4.59 -6.62 1.50
C GLY A 19 5.12 -7.82 0.70
N ARG A 20 5.95 -7.57 -0.30
CA ARG A 20 6.60 -8.65 -1.08
C ARG A 20 7.53 -9.48 -0.20
N TYR A 21 8.34 -8.81 0.64
CA TYR A 21 9.24 -9.48 1.55
C TYR A 21 8.49 -10.40 2.52
N LEU A 22 7.43 -9.92 3.18
CA LEU A 22 6.62 -10.73 4.09
C LEU A 22 5.91 -11.89 3.36
N ALA A 23 5.37 -11.63 2.17
CA ALA A 23 4.72 -12.66 1.38
C ALA A 23 5.68 -13.79 1.02
N GLU A 24 6.93 -13.46 0.66
CA GLU A 24 7.98 -14.43 0.38
C GLU A 24 8.36 -15.22 1.64
N GLN A 25 8.63 -14.54 2.77
CA GLN A 25 9.03 -15.17 4.03
C GLN A 25 7.95 -16.13 4.58
N PHE A 26 6.67 -15.75 4.49
CA PHE A 26 5.58 -16.56 5.02
C PHE A 26 4.92 -17.48 3.98
N GLN A 27 5.40 -17.47 2.74
CA GLN A 27 4.78 -18.20 1.62
C GLN A 27 3.30 -17.81 1.41
N TYR A 28 2.98 -16.52 1.57
CA TYR A 28 1.68 -15.94 1.34
C TYR A 28 1.56 -15.36 -0.07
N ALA A 29 0.34 -15.18 -0.55
CA ALA A 29 0.09 -14.41 -1.76
C ALA A 29 0.38 -12.92 -1.52
N PHE A 30 1.08 -12.27 -2.45
CA PHE A 30 1.23 -10.81 -2.45
C PHE A 30 0.18 -10.17 -3.34
N LEU A 31 -0.57 -9.21 -2.78
CA LEU A 31 -1.60 -8.44 -3.47
C LEU A 31 -1.25 -6.94 -3.34
N ASP A 32 -1.17 -6.24 -4.47
CA ASP A 32 -0.95 -4.78 -4.48
C ASP A 32 -2.27 -4.08 -4.77
N SER A 33 -2.70 -3.18 -3.89
CA SER A 33 -3.96 -2.44 -4.06
C SER A 33 -4.04 -1.66 -5.38
N ASP A 34 -2.90 -1.26 -5.95
CA ASP A 34 -2.83 -0.57 -7.23
C ASP A 34 -3.30 -1.46 -8.39
N ASP A 35 -3.12 -2.79 -8.33
CA ASP A 35 -3.58 -3.73 -9.36
C ASP A 35 -5.11 -3.82 -9.43
N TYR A 36 -5.78 -3.49 -8.32
CA TYR A 36 -7.25 -3.46 -8.22
C TYR A 36 -7.82 -2.06 -8.41
N PHE A 37 -7.08 -1.02 -8.03
CA PHE A 37 -7.53 0.35 -8.15
C PHE A 37 -7.47 0.87 -9.59
N TRP A 38 -6.45 0.46 -10.35
CA TRP A 38 -6.20 0.92 -11.71
C TRP A 38 -6.54 -0.16 -12.74
N LEU A 39 -6.97 0.27 -13.92
CA LEU A 39 -7.02 -0.59 -15.10
C LEU A 39 -5.62 -0.78 -15.70
N PRO A 40 -5.34 -1.92 -16.36
CA PRO A 40 -4.05 -2.19 -16.98
C PRO A 40 -3.91 -1.41 -18.31
N THR A 41 -3.73 -0.10 -18.21
CA THR A 41 -3.56 0.82 -19.35
C THR A 41 -2.09 1.13 -19.65
N ASP A 42 -1.81 1.66 -20.84
CA ASP A 42 -0.54 2.32 -21.14
C ASP A 42 -0.84 3.79 -21.51
N PRO A 43 -0.31 4.76 -20.76
CA PRO A 43 0.50 4.59 -19.56
C PRO A 43 -0.28 4.01 -18.37
N LYS A 44 0.45 3.32 -17.47
CA LYS A 44 -0.11 2.78 -16.22
C LYS A 44 -0.60 3.90 -15.29
N PHE A 45 -1.58 3.57 -14.43
CA PHE A 45 -2.10 4.47 -13.38
C PHE A 45 -2.82 5.71 -13.90
N THR A 46 -3.41 5.63 -15.09
CA THR A 46 -4.16 6.75 -15.70
C THR A 46 -5.67 6.55 -15.65
N THR A 47 -6.15 5.32 -15.62
CA THR A 47 -7.59 5.01 -15.64
C THR A 47 -7.96 4.19 -14.41
N LYS A 48 -8.86 4.74 -13.59
CA LYS A 48 -9.36 4.05 -12.38
C LYS A 48 -10.33 2.93 -12.78
N ARG A 49 -10.21 1.77 -12.11
CA ARG A 49 -11.21 0.72 -12.19
C ARG A 49 -12.50 1.16 -11.50
N PRO A 50 -13.69 0.82 -12.01
CA PRO A 50 -14.96 1.04 -11.30
C PRO A 50 -14.90 0.50 -9.87
N ILE A 51 -15.39 1.30 -8.91
CA ILE A 51 -15.21 1.02 -7.48
C ILE A 51 -15.85 -0.30 -7.06
N GLU A 52 -17.00 -0.64 -7.64
CA GLU A 52 -17.76 -1.86 -7.38
C GLU A 52 -17.04 -3.15 -7.80
N GLN A 53 -16.03 -3.05 -8.67
CA GLN A 53 -15.24 -4.20 -9.12
C GLN A 53 -14.03 -4.50 -8.23
N ARG A 54 -13.54 -3.51 -7.47
CA ARG A 54 -12.25 -3.61 -6.77
C ARG A 54 -12.25 -4.64 -5.65
N VAL A 55 -13.18 -4.53 -4.71
CA VAL A 55 -13.29 -5.44 -3.57
C VAL A 55 -13.61 -6.88 -3.98
N PRO A 56 -14.55 -7.16 -4.91
CA PRO A 56 -14.78 -8.51 -5.39
C PRO A 56 -13.53 -9.18 -5.97
N LEU A 57 -12.72 -8.46 -6.77
CA LEU A 57 -11.47 -8.99 -7.31
C LEU A 57 -10.46 -9.32 -6.21
N ILE A 58 -10.27 -8.43 -5.22
CA ILE A 58 -9.39 -8.70 -4.08
C ILE A 58 -9.86 -9.95 -3.33
N ARG A 59 -11.16 -10.08 -3.05
CA ARG A 59 -11.71 -11.25 -2.34
C ARG A 59 -11.51 -12.55 -3.12
N GLN A 60 -11.62 -12.50 -4.43
CA GLN A 60 -11.32 -13.66 -5.29
C GLN A 60 -9.88 -14.12 -5.10
N ASP A 61 -8.91 -13.20 -5.14
CA ASP A 61 -7.49 -13.52 -5.00
C ASP A 61 -7.13 -13.96 -3.57
N ILE A 62 -7.73 -13.34 -2.55
CA ILE A 62 -7.60 -13.79 -1.15
C ILE A 62 -8.12 -15.23 -1.00
N ALA A 63 -9.25 -15.55 -1.59
CA ALA A 63 -9.82 -16.90 -1.51
C ALA A 63 -8.93 -17.94 -2.19
N ALA A 64 -8.28 -17.58 -3.31
CA ALA A 64 -7.35 -18.42 -4.05
C ALA A 64 -6.01 -18.63 -3.31
N ALA A 65 -5.64 -17.74 -2.41
CA ALA A 65 -4.40 -17.83 -1.65
C ALA A 65 -4.39 -19.08 -0.75
N LYS A 66 -3.34 -19.90 -0.82
CA LYS A 66 -3.29 -21.20 -0.10
C LYS A 66 -3.03 -21.02 1.40
N ASN A 67 -2.01 -20.25 1.76
CA ASN A 67 -1.53 -20.15 3.14
C ASN A 67 -1.95 -18.86 3.84
N GLY A 68 -2.31 -17.82 3.10
CA GLY A 68 -2.64 -16.48 3.56
C GLY A 68 -2.29 -15.46 2.50
N ALA A 69 -2.54 -14.19 2.77
CA ALA A 69 -2.23 -13.10 1.84
C ALA A 69 -1.68 -11.87 2.56
N VAL A 70 -0.88 -11.10 1.83
CA VAL A 70 -0.42 -9.78 2.21
C VAL A 70 -0.99 -8.77 1.21
N LEU A 71 -1.87 -7.89 1.67
CA LEU A 71 -2.49 -6.84 0.85
C LEU A 71 -1.81 -5.50 1.16
N SER A 72 -1.06 -4.99 0.20
CA SER A 72 -0.29 -3.74 0.30
C SER A 72 -0.98 -2.57 -0.38
N GLY A 73 -0.90 -1.40 0.23
CA GLY A 73 -1.41 -0.13 -0.29
C GLY A 73 -2.65 0.38 0.43
N SER A 74 -3.04 1.65 0.21
CA SER A 74 -4.16 2.27 0.92
C SER A 74 -5.51 1.81 0.37
N LEU A 75 -6.40 1.44 1.28
CA LEU A 75 -7.79 1.05 0.99
C LEU A 75 -8.82 2.11 1.40
N VAL A 76 -8.35 3.21 1.97
CA VAL A 76 -9.21 4.27 2.50
C VAL A 76 -10.20 4.77 1.45
N GLY A 77 -11.49 4.76 1.82
CA GLY A 77 -12.59 5.27 0.99
C GLY A 77 -13.04 4.34 -0.13
N TRP A 78 -12.51 3.09 -0.22
CA TRP A 78 -12.97 2.14 -1.24
C TRP A 78 -12.87 0.66 -0.84
N GLY A 79 -12.06 0.32 0.15
CA GLY A 79 -11.80 -1.06 0.55
C GLY A 79 -12.27 -1.39 1.97
N ASP A 80 -13.07 -0.55 2.59
CA ASP A 80 -13.51 -0.69 4.00
C ASP A 80 -14.26 -2.01 4.26
N ALA A 81 -14.91 -2.57 3.24
CA ALA A 81 -15.58 -3.88 3.34
C ALA A 81 -14.60 -5.04 3.60
N LEU A 82 -13.28 -4.83 3.48
CA LEU A 82 -12.24 -5.82 3.81
C LEU A 82 -11.76 -5.72 5.27
N ILE A 83 -12.12 -4.66 6.00
CA ILE A 83 -11.66 -4.41 7.38
C ILE A 83 -11.90 -5.64 8.29
N PRO A 84 -13.08 -6.30 8.27
CA PRO A 84 -13.33 -7.46 9.13
C PRO A 84 -12.47 -8.68 8.80
N ASP A 85 -11.87 -8.73 7.61
CA ASP A 85 -11.10 -9.88 7.14
C ASP A 85 -9.62 -9.80 7.57
N PHE A 86 -9.13 -8.64 8.04
CA PHE A 86 -7.73 -8.46 8.43
C PHE A 86 -7.40 -9.15 9.76
N THR A 87 -6.31 -9.91 9.77
CA THR A 87 -5.76 -10.54 10.98
C THR A 87 -4.67 -9.70 11.62
N LEU A 88 -4.02 -8.85 10.85
CA LEU A 88 -2.99 -7.90 11.28
C LEU A 88 -2.94 -6.72 10.31
N ALA A 89 -2.75 -5.52 10.83
CA ALA A 89 -2.45 -4.35 10.01
C ALA A 89 -1.03 -3.82 10.33
N VAL A 90 -0.28 -3.44 9.30
CA VAL A 90 1.05 -2.86 9.43
C VAL A 90 1.06 -1.47 8.82
N ARG A 91 1.29 -0.46 9.64
CA ARG A 91 1.43 0.92 9.21
C ARG A 91 2.89 1.25 8.98
N VAL A 92 3.25 1.58 7.75
CA VAL A 92 4.62 1.99 7.39
C VAL A 92 4.73 3.49 7.38
N VAL A 93 5.61 4.03 8.22
CA VAL A 93 5.90 5.47 8.35
C VAL A 93 7.29 5.74 7.79
N THR A 94 7.42 6.76 6.97
CA THR A 94 8.69 7.22 6.38
C THR A 94 8.59 8.72 6.15
N ASP A 95 9.65 9.45 6.41
CA ASP A 95 9.71 10.90 6.21
C ASP A 95 9.47 11.31 4.75
N THR A 96 8.94 12.52 4.55
CA THR A 96 8.58 13.03 3.22
C THR A 96 9.76 13.11 2.26
N PRO A 97 10.96 13.60 2.62
CA PRO A 97 12.11 13.60 1.70
C PRO A 97 12.47 12.22 1.18
N THR A 98 12.55 11.22 2.06
CA THR A 98 12.85 9.83 1.70
C THR A 98 11.77 9.26 0.77
N ARG A 99 10.48 9.48 1.08
CA ARG A 99 9.36 9.03 0.25
C ARG A 99 9.43 9.61 -1.16
N LEU A 100 9.65 10.92 -1.28
CA LEU A 100 9.72 11.61 -2.58
C LEU A 100 10.93 11.16 -3.41
N ALA A 101 12.09 10.93 -2.79
CA ALA A 101 13.26 10.39 -3.46
C ALA A 101 12.96 8.99 -4.05
N ARG A 102 12.34 8.10 -3.26
CA ARG A 102 11.91 6.77 -3.71
C ARG A 102 10.89 6.81 -4.84
N ILE A 103 9.92 7.73 -4.77
CA ILE A 103 8.92 7.92 -5.83
C ILE A 103 9.60 8.34 -7.13
N LYS A 104 10.46 9.36 -7.10
CA LYS A 104 11.19 9.83 -8.28
C LYS A 104 12.00 8.71 -8.94
N GLN A 105 12.74 7.96 -8.17
CA GLN A 105 13.54 6.83 -8.67
C GLN A 105 12.65 5.74 -9.30
N ARG A 106 11.58 5.34 -8.61
CA ARG A 106 10.63 4.33 -9.08
C ARG A 106 9.92 4.75 -10.36
N GLU A 107 9.42 5.98 -10.40
CA GLU A 107 8.72 6.50 -11.57
C GLU A 107 9.67 6.64 -12.77
N TYR A 108 10.90 7.07 -12.56
CA TYR A 108 11.90 7.09 -13.63
C TYR A 108 12.24 5.70 -14.14
N ALA A 109 12.42 4.72 -13.26
CA ALA A 109 12.65 3.33 -13.65
C ALA A 109 11.45 2.74 -14.44
N ARG A 110 10.23 3.20 -14.16
CA ARG A 110 8.99 2.71 -14.79
C ARG A 110 8.68 3.37 -16.12
N PHE A 111 8.86 4.67 -16.22
CA PHE A 111 8.40 5.49 -17.34
C PHE A 111 9.54 6.12 -18.15
N GLY A 112 10.77 6.12 -17.64
CA GLY A 112 11.94 6.69 -18.31
C GLY A 112 11.76 8.16 -18.68
N ALA A 113 12.11 8.52 -19.91
CA ALA A 113 12.03 9.89 -20.41
C ALA A 113 10.60 10.46 -20.48
N ARG A 114 9.55 9.64 -20.39
CA ARG A 114 8.15 10.09 -20.44
C ARG A 114 7.80 11.04 -19.29
N ILE A 115 8.48 10.94 -18.13
CA ILE A 115 8.25 11.82 -16.97
C ILE A 115 9.19 13.03 -16.92
N LEU A 116 10.09 13.19 -17.89
CA LEU A 116 10.98 14.36 -17.99
C LEU A 116 10.29 15.50 -18.75
N PRO A 117 10.80 16.76 -18.67
CA PRO A 117 10.24 17.88 -19.40
C PRO A 117 10.06 17.57 -20.88
N GLY A 118 8.83 17.77 -21.40
CA GLY A 118 8.45 17.45 -22.77
C GLY A 118 7.95 16.02 -22.97
N GLY A 119 8.01 15.15 -21.99
CA GLY A 119 7.41 13.82 -22.01
C GLY A 119 5.89 13.87 -21.77
N ASP A 120 5.17 12.88 -22.28
CA ASP A 120 3.71 12.77 -22.20
C ASP A 120 3.17 12.50 -20.79
N MET A 121 4.01 12.03 -19.87
CA MET A 121 3.69 11.78 -18.47
C MET A 121 4.26 12.85 -17.51
N TYR A 122 4.87 13.92 -18.02
CA TYR A 122 5.53 14.93 -17.19
C TYR A 122 4.56 15.58 -16.20
N ASP A 123 3.46 16.13 -16.69
CA ASP A 123 2.48 16.83 -15.84
C ASP A 123 1.83 15.87 -14.84
N HIS A 124 1.54 14.64 -15.25
CA HIS A 124 1.00 13.61 -14.36
C HIS A 124 1.99 13.27 -13.22
N HIS A 125 3.27 13.14 -13.55
CA HIS A 125 4.33 12.90 -12.57
C HIS A 125 4.49 14.06 -11.60
N GLN A 126 4.47 15.32 -12.08
CA GLN A 126 4.56 16.50 -11.21
C GLN A 126 3.35 16.60 -10.27
N ALA A 127 2.14 16.38 -10.77
CA ALA A 127 0.93 16.34 -9.96
C ALA A 127 0.98 15.25 -8.89
N PHE A 128 1.50 14.06 -9.24
CA PHE A 128 1.68 12.97 -8.30
C PHE A 128 2.68 13.29 -7.20
N LEU A 129 3.83 13.92 -7.54
CA LEU A 129 4.82 14.35 -6.54
C LEU A 129 4.25 15.40 -5.59
N GLN A 130 3.51 16.39 -6.13
CA GLN A 130 2.85 17.42 -5.33
C GLN A 130 1.84 16.79 -4.36
N TRP A 131 0.98 15.91 -4.86
CA TRP A 131 0.02 15.20 -4.01
C TRP A 131 0.71 14.34 -2.94
N ALA A 132 1.77 13.62 -3.28
CA ALA A 132 2.50 12.77 -2.34
C ALA A 132 3.25 13.58 -1.27
N SER A 133 3.71 14.80 -1.59
CA SER A 133 4.37 15.68 -0.63
C SER A 133 3.42 16.21 0.44
N GLY A 134 2.14 16.39 0.12
CA GLY A 134 1.11 16.89 1.04
C GLY A 134 0.55 15.84 2.03
N TYR A 135 1.10 14.63 2.07
CA TYR A 135 0.55 13.56 2.92
C TYR A 135 0.58 13.90 4.41
N ASP A 136 1.64 14.51 4.92
CA ASP A 136 1.82 14.77 6.35
C ASP A 136 0.98 15.97 6.81
N ASP A 137 0.72 16.94 5.92
CA ASP A 137 0.00 18.19 6.19
C ASP A 137 -1.47 18.17 5.71
N GLY A 138 -1.90 17.11 5.00
CA GLY A 138 -3.23 17.00 4.42
C GLY A 138 -4.33 16.73 5.46
N GLY A 139 -5.56 17.16 5.14
CA GLY A 139 -6.76 16.94 5.94
C GLY A 139 -7.46 15.60 5.65
N LEU A 140 -8.76 15.54 6.00
CA LEU A 140 -9.60 14.35 5.81
C LEU A 140 -10.13 14.18 4.37
N ASP A 141 -10.00 15.20 3.55
CA ASP A 141 -10.48 15.28 2.17
C ASP A 141 -9.52 14.65 1.14
N THR A 142 -8.31 14.36 1.57
CA THR A 142 -7.27 13.71 0.75
C THR A 142 -6.60 12.57 1.51
N ARG A 143 -5.91 11.67 0.80
CA ARG A 143 -5.10 10.63 1.45
C ARG A 143 -3.93 11.26 2.20
N SER A 144 -4.02 11.29 3.50
CA SER A 144 -3.11 11.97 4.43
C SER A 144 -2.80 11.12 5.65
N ALA A 145 -1.86 11.59 6.47
CA ALA A 145 -1.59 10.99 7.78
C ALA A 145 -2.82 11.06 8.70
N VAL A 146 -3.53 12.19 8.68
CA VAL A 146 -4.76 12.40 9.47
C VAL A 146 -5.85 11.43 9.02
N LEU A 147 -6.09 11.31 7.72
CA LEU A 147 -7.10 10.38 7.19
C LEU A 147 -6.75 8.91 7.53
N HIS A 148 -5.49 8.50 7.44
CA HIS A 148 -5.06 7.17 7.87
C HIS A 148 -5.21 6.97 9.39
N ASN A 149 -4.97 8.01 10.22
CA ASN A 149 -5.21 7.96 11.66
C ASN A 149 -6.68 7.73 12.00
N GLU A 150 -7.59 8.38 11.29
CA GLU A 150 -9.02 8.17 11.49
C GLU A 150 -9.46 6.79 10.98
N TRP A 151 -9.03 6.41 9.78
CA TRP A 151 -9.38 5.13 9.18
C TRP A 151 -8.94 3.94 10.02
N GLN A 152 -7.73 3.96 10.58
CA GLN A 152 -7.21 2.85 11.38
C GLN A 152 -8.00 2.59 12.66
N LYS A 153 -8.78 3.54 13.17
CA LYS A 153 -9.65 3.34 14.33
C LYS A 153 -10.78 2.33 14.08
N GLN A 154 -11.06 2.03 12.81
CA GLN A 154 -12.06 1.04 12.41
C GLN A 154 -11.49 -0.39 12.40
N LEU A 155 -10.16 -0.55 12.46
CA LEU A 155 -9.51 -1.86 12.43
C LEU A 155 -9.72 -2.57 13.78
N ALA A 156 -10.27 -3.77 13.74
CA ALA A 156 -10.44 -4.63 14.92
C ALA A 156 -9.22 -5.53 15.18
N CYS A 157 -8.33 -5.67 14.19
CA CYS A 157 -7.10 -6.44 14.33
C CYS A 157 -5.98 -5.64 15.01
N PRO A 158 -4.92 -6.28 15.52
CA PRO A 158 -3.73 -5.59 15.99
C PRO A 158 -3.11 -4.71 14.90
N ILE A 159 -2.53 -3.56 15.31
CA ILE A 159 -1.84 -2.63 14.41
C ILE A 159 -0.38 -2.52 14.83
N LEU A 160 0.55 -2.83 13.92
CA LEU A 160 1.97 -2.63 14.08
C LEU A 160 2.41 -1.40 13.30
N THR A 161 2.97 -0.39 13.97
CA THR A 161 3.62 0.74 13.29
C THR A 161 5.11 0.47 13.15
N VAL A 162 5.64 0.66 11.94
CA VAL A 162 7.05 0.39 11.59
C VAL A 162 7.66 1.56 10.83
N ASP A 163 8.97 1.73 11.01
CA ASP A 163 9.77 2.64 10.19
C ASP A 163 10.05 1.99 8.83
N GLY A 164 9.66 2.65 7.74
CA GLY A 164 9.90 2.17 6.38
C GLY A 164 11.35 2.29 5.92
N THR A 165 12.26 2.74 6.77
CA THR A 165 13.72 2.72 6.57
C THR A 165 14.42 1.61 7.34
N ALA A 166 13.72 0.96 8.28
CA ALA A 166 14.24 -0.16 9.05
C ALA A 166 14.55 -1.38 8.16
N PRO A 167 15.49 -2.25 8.56
CA PRO A 167 15.75 -3.51 7.88
C PRO A 167 14.49 -4.38 7.79
N LEU A 168 14.21 -4.90 6.59
CA LEU A 168 13.01 -5.72 6.36
C LEU A 168 12.94 -6.95 7.27
N ALA A 169 14.09 -7.56 7.57
CA ALA A 169 14.14 -8.74 8.43
C ALA A 169 13.71 -8.44 9.87
N GLU A 170 14.07 -7.28 10.42
CA GLU A 170 13.65 -6.86 11.77
C GLU A 170 12.12 -6.62 11.81
N THR A 171 11.59 -5.97 10.78
CA THR A 171 10.15 -5.77 10.67
C THR A 171 9.41 -7.10 10.53
N ALA A 172 9.95 -8.04 9.74
CA ALA A 172 9.34 -9.35 9.56
C ALA A 172 9.29 -10.15 10.87
N ALA A 173 10.36 -10.14 11.66
CA ALA A 173 10.38 -10.81 12.96
C ALA A 173 9.28 -10.26 13.91
N ARG A 174 9.07 -8.95 13.94
CA ARG A 174 7.99 -8.34 14.74
C ARG A 174 6.59 -8.71 14.24
N VAL A 175 6.43 -8.84 12.93
CA VAL A 175 5.16 -9.28 12.32
C VAL A 175 4.89 -10.75 12.69
N GLU A 176 5.92 -11.61 12.62
CA GLU A 176 5.80 -13.03 12.98
C GLU A 176 5.42 -13.23 14.45
N GLU A 177 6.06 -12.49 15.38
CA GLU A 177 5.71 -12.51 16.80
C GLU A 177 4.23 -12.19 17.04
N LEU A 178 3.69 -11.17 16.36
CA LEU A 178 2.28 -10.80 16.50
C LEU A 178 1.33 -11.85 15.90
N LEU A 179 1.69 -12.46 14.78
CA LEU A 179 0.89 -13.54 14.17
C LEU A 179 0.86 -14.79 15.07
N CYS A 180 1.98 -15.12 15.71
CA CYS A 180 2.06 -16.25 16.65
C CYS A 180 1.26 -15.99 17.94
N SER A 181 1.24 -14.74 18.42
CA SER A 181 0.53 -14.36 19.65
C SER A 181 -0.99 -14.27 19.49
N ALA A 182 -1.48 -14.17 18.25
CA ALA A 182 -2.92 -14.06 17.91
C ALA A 182 -3.60 -15.41 17.66
N ASN A 183 -2.86 -16.52 17.67
CA ASN A 183 -3.36 -17.90 17.54
C ASN A 183 -3.40 -18.58 18.91
#